data_930cf6d3e7a29109c7b75daace2cf96c
#
_entry.id   930cf6d3e7a29109c7b75daace2cf96c
#
_cell.length_a   1.000
_cell.length_b   1.000
_cell.length_c   1.000
_cell.angle_alpha   90.00
_cell.angle_beta   90.00
_cell.angle_gamma   90.00
#
_symmetry.space_group_name_H-M   'P 1'
#
loop_
_entity.id
_entity.type
_entity.pdbx_description
1 polymer ?
#
loop_
_entity_poly.entity_id
_entity_poly.type
_entity_poly.pdbx_seq_one_letter_code
_entity_poly.pdbx_strand_id
1 'polypeptide(L)'
;MNEELFKKVNEKLSAKFPDAIEASDITYDFPAFTIKKDSIHEVLEFLKNDEELNFHFLTDLTGFQTADEKQLGVIYHLHNMPKNYRVRIRTYFDINKPEIPTATDIWPGANWMERETFDFYGVRFKGHPKLKRILNVDEMDIFPMRKEYPLEDQARDDKDDKMFGR
;
A
#
# COMPACT_ATOMS: atom_id res chain seq x y z
N MET A 1 -0.49 5.93 24.08
CA MET A 1 -1.56 5.56 23.10
C MET A 1 -0.98 4.75 21.93
N ASN A 2 -0.03 5.27 21.18
CA ASN A 2 0.48 4.52 20.01
C ASN A 2 1.31 3.29 20.38
N GLU A 3 2.10 3.34 21.45
CA GLU A 3 2.84 2.18 21.95
C GLU A 3 1.91 1.07 22.50
N GLU A 4 0.85 1.44 23.16
CA GLU A 4 -0.15 0.48 23.67
C GLU A 4 -0.90 -0.17 22.50
N LEU A 5 -1.29 0.64 21.51
CA LEU A 5 -1.90 0.13 20.30
C LEU A 5 -0.94 -0.79 19.54
N PHE A 6 0.33 -0.40 19.41
CA PHE A 6 1.35 -1.23 18.78
C PHE A 6 1.47 -2.59 19.48
N LYS A 7 1.62 -2.62 20.80
CA LYS A 7 1.70 -3.87 21.59
C LYS A 7 0.46 -4.73 21.36
N LYS A 8 -0.73 -4.13 21.45
CA LYS A 8 -2.01 -4.83 21.30
C LYS A 8 -2.16 -5.44 19.90
N VAL A 9 -1.85 -4.70 18.85
CA VAL A 9 -1.90 -5.20 17.47
C VAL A 9 -0.86 -6.28 17.25
N ASN A 10 0.37 -6.07 17.74
CA ASN A 10 1.45 -7.04 17.60
C ASN A 10 1.14 -8.37 18.31
N GLU A 11 0.63 -8.33 19.54
CA GLU A 11 0.22 -9.53 20.28
C GLU A 11 -0.85 -10.33 19.54
N LYS A 12 -1.90 -9.66 19.06
CA LYS A 12 -3.00 -10.32 18.34
C LYS A 12 -2.54 -10.88 16.99
N LEU A 13 -1.74 -10.14 16.24
CA LEU A 13 -1.21 -10.63 14.96
C LEU A 13 -0.23 -11.79 15.17
N SER A 14 0.68 -11.70 16.13
CA SER A 14 1.63 -12.78 16.42
C SER A 14 0.95 -14.06 16.93
N ALA A 15 -0.14 -13.92 17.69
CA ALA A 15 -0.91 -15.06 18.16
C ALA A 15 -1.64 -15.79 17.03
N LYS A 16 -2.19 -15.06 16.05
CA LYS A 16 -3.00 -15.64 14.98
C LYS A 16 -2.20 -15.94 13.71
N PHE A 17 -1.19 -15.13 13.41
CA PHE A 17 -0.38 -15.20 12.19
C PHE A 17 1.13 -15.14 12.51
N PRO A 18 1.68 -16.11 13.25
CA PRO A 18 3.07 -16.04 13.74
C PRO A 18 4.12 -15.88 12.64
N ASP A 19 3.85 -16.46 11.47
CA ASP A 19 4.78 -16.45 10.33
C ASP A 19 4.51 -15.32 9.31
N ALA A 20 3.49 -14.50 9.52
CA ALA A 20 3.08 -13.47 8.55
C ALA A 20 3.84 -12.14 8.72
N ILE A 21 4.33 -11.85 9.93
CA ILE A 21 4.99 -10.58 10.24
C ILE A 21 6.47 -10.68 9.87
N GLU A 22 6.92 -9.83 8.96
CA GLU A 22 8.33 -9.70 8.58
C GLU A 22 9.05 -8.63 9.41
N ALA A 23 8.36 -7.55 9.72
CA ALA A 23 8.87 -6.45 10.54
C ALA A 23 7.73 -5.70 11.20
N SER A 24 8.03 -5.07 12.33
CA SER A 24 7.10 -4.18 13.02
C SER A 24 7.86 -3.03 13.66
N ASP A 25 7.35 -1.82 13.53
CA ASP A 25 7.95 -0.60 14.04
C ASP A 25 6.88 0.45 14.37
N ILE A 26 7.31 1.58 14.94
CA ILE A 26 6.50 2.79 15.07
C ILE A 26 7.17 3.84 14.20
N THR A 27 6.60 4.09 13.04
CA THR A 27 7.14 5.04 12.07
C THR A 27 6.23 6.27 11.98
N TYR A 28 6.79 7.47 12.21
CA TYR A 28 6.04 8.75 12.20
C TYR A 28 4.79 8.71 13.10
N ASP A 29 4.96 8.22 14.34
CA ASP A 29 3.90 8.06 15.34
C ASP A 29 2.79 7.05 15.00
N PHE A 30 2.94 6.25 13.95
CA PHE A 30 1.99 5.19 13.62
C PHE A 30 2.59 3.80 13.86
N PRO A 31 1.87 2.90 14.55
CA PRO A 31 2.17 1.48 14.49
C PRO A 31 2.20 1.00 13.04
N ALA A 32 3.27 0.37 12.63
CA ALA A 32 3.46 -0.13 11.29
C ALA A 32 3.93 -1.59 11.31
N PHE A 33 3.32 -2.40 10.43
CA PHE A 33 3.62 -3.82 10.31
C PHE A 33 3.88 -4.16 8.86
N THR A 34 4.96 -4.86 8.61
CA THR A 34 5.27 -5.45 7.31
C THR A 34 4.80 -6.89 7.30
N ILE A 35 3.90 -7.20 6.40
CA ILE A 35 3.22 -8.50 6.30
C ILE A 35 3.61 -9.16 4.99
N LYS A 36 3.88 -10.46 5.04
CA LYS A 36 4.12 -11.27 3.85
C LYS A 36 2.95 -11.18 2.88
N LYS A 37 3.26 -11.06 1.61
CA LYS A 37 2.29 -10.92 0.52
C LYS A 37 1.18 -11.99 0.57
N ASP A 38 1.56 -13.23 0.85
CA ASP A 38 0.63 -14.36 0.80
C ASP A 38 -0.37 -14.37 1.95
N SER A 39 -0.06 -13.68 3.06
CA SER A 39 -0.92 -13.58 4.25
C SER A 39 -1.65 -12.24 4.36
N ILE A 40 -1.42 -11.32 3.42
CA ILE A 40 -1.92 -9.93 3.55
C ILE A 40 -3.44 -9.87 3.63
N HIS A 41 -4.15 -10.61 2.80
CA HIS A 41 -5.62 -10.58 2.76
C HIS A 41 -6.23 -11.05 4.09
N GLU A 42 -5.78 -12.18 4.61
CA GLU A 42 -6.26 -12.74 5.87
C GLU A 42 -5.96 -11.82 7.07
N VAL A 43 -4.80 -11.18 7.05
CA VAL A 43 -4.41 -10.20 8.08
C VAL A 43 -5.31 -8.96 8.01
N LEU A 44 -5.57 -8.42 6.83
CA LEU A 44 -6.44 -7.25 6.64
C LEU A 44 -7.88 -7.57 7.07
N GLU A 45 -8.40 -8.73 6.69
CA GLU A 45 -9.73 -9.18 7.08
C GLU A 45 -9.83 -9.35 8.61
N PHE A 46 -8.81 -9.94 9.23
CA PHE A 46 -8.74 -10.06 10.68
C PHE A 46 -8.74 -8.69 11.37
N LEU A 47 -7.90 -7.76 10.93
CA LEU A 47 -7.81 -6.42 11.53
C LEU A 47 -9.13 -5.65 11.45
N LYS A 48 -9.91 -5.87 10.40
CA LYS A 48 -11.25 -5.29 10.28
C LYS A 48 -12.24 -5.92 11.23
N ASN A 49 -12.26 -7.26 11.32
CA ASN A 49 -13.32 -8.03 11.99
C ASN A 49 -13.06 -8.28 13.47
N ASP A 50 -11.84 -8.05 13.97
CA ASP A 50 -11.52 -8.19 15.41
C ASP A 50 -12.32 -7.17 16.23
N GLU A 51 -13.07 -7.61 17.24
CA GLU A 51 -13.99 -6.78 18.05
C GLU A 51 -13.28 -5.65 18.80
N GLU A 52 -12.02 -5.85 19.19
CA GLU A 52 -11.27 -4.86 19.92
C GLU A 52 -10.52 -3.88 19.01
N LEU A 53 -9.98 -4.34 17.89
CA LEU A 53 -9.26 -3.52 16.93
C LEU A 53 -10.22 -2.80 15.97
N ASN A 54 -11.09 -3.54 15.34
CA ASN A 54 -12.16 -3.07 14.46
C ASN A 54 -11.73 -1.93 13.54
N PHE A 55 -10.73 -2.19 12.71
CA PHE A 55 -10.29 -1.22 11.70
C PHE A 55 -11.28 -1.18 10.52
N HIS A 56 -12.46 -0.65 10.78
CA HIS A 56 -13.57 -0.63 9.83
C HIS A 56 -13.37 0.33 8.65
N PHE A 57 -12.39 1.23 8.72
CA PHE A 57 -12.16 2.24 7.69
C PHE A 57 -10.76 2.11 7.06
N LEU A 58 -10.73 1.94 5.75
CA LEU A 58 -9.51 2.07 4.95
C LEU A 58 -9.35 3.54 4.56
N THR A 59 -8.42 4.22 5.21
CA THR A 59 -8.16 5.64 4.97
C THR A 59 -7.47 5.85 3.63
N ASP A 60 -6.50 4.97 3.33
CA ASP A 60 -5.70 5.07 2.12
C ASP A 60 -5.10 3.71 1.76
N LEU A 61 -4.95 3.47 0.46
CA LEU A 61 -4.20 2.37 -0.12
C LEU A 61 -3.37 2.93 -1.26
N THR A 62 -2.05 2.80 -1.19
CA THR A 62 -1.16 3.32 -2.21
C THR A 62 -0.01 2.37 -2.52
N GLY A 63 0.44 2.41 -3.77
CA GLY A 63 1.63 1.70 -4.21
C GLY A 63 2.90 2.53 -4.04
N PHE A 64 4.04 1.88 -3.98
CA PHE A 64 5.35 2.51 -4.02
C PHE A 64 6.40 1.55 -4.57
N GLN A 65 7.52 2.10 -5.02
CA GLN A 65 8.71 1.34 -5.42
C GLN A 65 9.83 1.57 -4.41
N THR A 66 10.53 0.52 -4.04
CA THR A 66 11.69 0.60 -3.13
C THR A 66 12.83 1.42 -3.72
N ALA A 67 13.72 1.90 -2.86
CA ALA A 67 14.85 2.74 -3.28
C ALA A 67 15.85 1.99 -4.18
N ASP A 68 15.97 0.67 -3.98
CA ASP A 68 16.83 -0.21 -4.79
C ASP A 68 16.18 -0.66 -6.12
N GLU A 69 14.95 -0.17 -6.39
CA GLU A 69 14.17 -0.42 -7.61
C GLU A 69 13.77 -1.88 -7.88
N LYS A 70 14.05 -2.79 -6.94
CA LYS A 70 13.83 -4.23 -7.13
C LYS A 70 12.43 -4.70 -6.73
N GLN A 71 11.79 -3.96 -5.83
CA GLN A 71 10.50 -4.33 -5.28
C GLN A 71 9.47 -3.22 -5.46
N LEU A 72 8.24 -3.63 -5.64
CA LEU A 72 7.07 -2.81 -5.40
C LEU A 72 6.47 -3.16 -4.03
N GLY A 73 5.75 -2.24 -3.47
CA GLY A 73 4.99 -2.48 -2.25
C GLY A 73 3.65 -1.80 -2.29
N VAL A 74 2.79 -2.21 -1.38
CA VAL A 74 1.49 -1.57 -1.12
C VAL A 74 1.40 -1.25 0.37
N ILE A 75 0.92 -0.05 0.66
CA ILE A 75 0.66 0.43 2.01
C ILE A 75 -0.85 0.57 2.17
N TYR A 76 -1.36 0.06 3.29
CA TYR A 76 -2.74 0.23 3.74
C TYR A 76 -2.74 1.05 5.02
N HIS A 77 -3.44 2.17 5.04
CA HIS A 77 -3.70 2.95 6.24
C HIS A 77 -5.08 2.63 6.77
N LEU A 78 -5.13 1.95 7.91
CA LEU A 78 -6.35 1.50 8.54
C LEU A 78 -6.71 2.37 9.75
N HIS A 79 -8.01 2.63 9.92
CA HIS A 79 -8.50 3.50 10.98
C HIS A 79 -9.73 2.90 11.67
N ASN A 80 -9.70 2.88 12.99
CA ASN A 80 -10.86 2.76 13.85
C ASN A 80 -11.22 4.17 14.34
N MET A 81 -12.21 4.80 13.73
CA MET A 81 -12.55 6.21 14.00
C MET A 81 -13.06 6.44 15.44
N PRO A 82 -13.96 5.62 16.01
CA PRO A 82 -14.42 5.80 17.40
C PRO A 82 -13.31 5.76 18.45
N LYS A 83 -12.32 4.90 18.26
CA LYS A 83 -11.18 4.74 19.20
C LYS A 83 -9.99 5.60 18.82
N ASN A 84 -10.04 6.27 17.65
CA ASN A 84 -8.93 6.97 17.04
C ASN A 84 -7.65 6.11 16.92
N TYR A 85 -7.83 4.81 16.63
CA TYR A 85 -6.71 3.90 16.39
C TYR A 85 -6.34 3.94 14.92
N ARG A 86 -5.06 4.11 14.65
CA ARG A 86 -4.51 4.09 13.29
C ARG A 86 -3.35 3.12 13.21
N VAL A 87 -3.32 2.32 12.15
CA VAL A 87 -2.23 1.38 11.88
C VAL A 87 -1.87 1.43 10.40
N ARG A 88 -0.60 1.22 10.11
CA ARG A 88 -0.07 1.07 8.76
C ARG A 88 0.31 -0.39 8.53
N ILE A 89 -0.23 -0.97 7.48
CA ILE A 89 0.14 -2.31 7.02
C ILE A 89 0.89 -2.16 5.70
N ARG A 90 2.06 -2.77 5.59
CA ARG A 90 2.91 -2.75 4.39
C ARG A 90 3.13 -4.17 3.90
N THR A 91 3.25 -4.32 2.61
CA THR A 91 3.70 -5.58 2.00
C THR A 91 4.60 -5.27 0.82
N TYR A 92 5.57 -6.15 0.57
CA TYR A 92 6.53 -6.01 -0.51
C TYR A 92 6.47 -7.24 -1.42
N PHE A 93 6.78 -7.05 -2.69
CA PHE A 93 6.85 -8.13 -3.67
C PHE A 93 7.76 -7.75 -4.85
N ASP A 94 8.21 -8.77 -5.56
CA ASP A 94 9.08 -8.62 -6.72
C ASP A 94 8.39 -7.77 -7.81
N ILE A 95 9.11 -6.79 -8.37
CA ILE A 95 8.64 -5.92 -9.46
C ILE A 95 8.27 -6.72 -10.72
N ASN A 96 8.86 -7.90 -10.92
CA ASN A 96 8.56 -8.79 -12.06
C ASN A 96 7.27 -9.61 -11.87
N LYS A 97 6.76 -9.71 -10.62
CA LYS A 97 5.50 -10.38 -10.28
C LYS A 97 4.64 -9.50 -9.37
N PRO A 98 4.19 -8.35 -9.87
CA PRO A 98 3.48 -7.34 -9.08
C PRO A 98 2.00 -7.74 -8.88
N GLU A 99 1.78 -8.85 -8.19
CA GLU A 99 0.43 -9.39 -7.94
C GLU A 99 0.18 -9.55 -6.45
N ILE A 100 -1.00 -9.14 -6.00
CA ILE A 100 -1.44 -9.20 -4.61
C ILE A 100 -2.96 -9.45 -4.57
N PRO A 101 -3.53 -10.09 -3.55
CA PRO A 101 -4.97 -10.19 -3.41
C PRO A 101 -5.63 -8.81 -3.29
N THR A 102 -6.84 -8.66 -3.84
CA THR A 102 -7.66 -7.45 -3.65
C THR A 102 -8.11 -7.30 -2.20
N ALA A 103 -8.36 -6.06 -1.78
CA ALA A 103 -9.05 -5.76 -0.53
C ALA A 103 -10.46 -5.18 -0.75
N THR A 104 -10.98 -5.27 -1.98
CA THR A 104 -12.30 -4.73 -2.33
C THR A 104 -13.46 -5.45 -1.68
N ASP A 105 -13.31 -6.72 -1.35
CA ASP A 105 -14.26 -7.53 -0.57
C ASP A 105 -14.24 -7.16 0.91
N ILE A 106 -13.10 -6.68 1.40
CA ILE A 106 -12.96 -6.19 2.77
C ILE A 106 -13.49 -4.75 2.88
N TRP A 107 -12.99 -3.84 2.04
CA TRP A 107 -13.42 -2.44 1.99
C TRP A 107 -13.78 -2.03 0.57
N PRO A 108 -15.05 -1.75 0.27
CA PRO A 108 -15.47 -1.33 -1.08
C PRO A 108 -14.71 -0.11 -1.63
N GLY A 109 -14.27 0.78 -0.73
CA GLY A 109 -13.45 1.95 -1.10
C GLY A 109 -12.09 1.61 -1.70
N ALA A 110 -11.54 0.42 -1.43
CA ALA A 110 -10.30 -0.05 -2.02
C ALA A 110 -10.34 -0.11 -3.55
N ASN A 111 -11.54 -0.29 -4.14
CA ASN A 111 -11.70 -0.39 -5.59
C ASN A 111 -10.99 0.72 -6.37
N TRP A 112 -11.20 1.96 -5.98
CA TRP A 112 -10.61 3.12 -6.66
C TRP A 112 -9.11 3.24 -6.40
N MET A 113 -8.68 3.00 -5.17
CA MET A 113 -7.28 3.08 -4.75
C MET A 113 -6.42 1.97 -5.38
N GLU A 114 -6.98 0.77 -5.52
CA GLU A 114 -6.32 -0.35 -6.21
C GLU A 114 -6.18 -0.07 -7.71
N ARG A 115 -7.18 0.51 -8.33
CA ARG A 115 -7.09 0.94 -9.74
C ARG A 115 -6.05 2.02 -9.94
N GLU A 116 -5.95 2.99 -9.04
CA GLU A 116 -4.90 4.02 -9.07
C GLU A 116 -3.51 3.39 -8.90
N THR A 117 -3.35 2.50 -7.94
CA THR A 117 -2.09 1.76 -7.72
C THR A 117 -1.72 0.91 -8.94
N PHE A 118 -2.69 0.24 -9.57
CA PHE A 118 -2.47 -0.45 -10.83
C PHE A 118 -2.05 0.51 -11.94
N ASP A 119 -2.72 1.63 -12.08
CA ASP A 119 -2.50 2.61 -13.14
C ASP A 119 -1.08 3.20 -13.10
N PHE A 120 -0.59 3.52 -11.91
CA PHE A 120 0.71 4.16 -11.74
C PHE A 120 1.89 3.22 -11.58
N TYR A 121 1.69 2.03 -10.96
CA TYR A 121 2.77 1.10 -10.62
C TYR A 121 2.65 -0.27 -11.29
N GLY A 122 1.50 -0.58 -11.90
CA GLY A 122 1.28 -1.88 -12.54
C GLY A 122 1.01 -3.02 -11.57
N VAL A 123 0.60 -2.73 -10.33
CA VAL A 123 0.25 -3.76 -9.35
C VAL A 123 -1.08 -4.40 -9.72
N ARG A 124 -1.09 -5.71 -9.89
CA ARG A 124 -2.29 -6.48 -10.24
C ARG A 124 -2.98 -7.01 -8.98
N PHE A 125 -4.17 -6.52 -8.71
CA PHE A 125 -4.99 -6.96 -7.58
C PHE A 125 -5.85 -8.15 -8.00
N LYS A 126 -5.48 -9.35 -7.54
CA LYS A 126 -6.23 -10.60 -7.84
C LYS A 126 -7.59 -10.58 -7.19
N GLY A 127 -8.64 -10.82 -7.96
CA GLY A 127 -10.01 -10.78 -7.47
C GLY A 127 -10.67 -9.42 -7.56
N HIS A 128 -9.97 -8.39 -8.02
CA HIS A 128 -10.57 -7.07 -8.23
C HIS A 128 -11.68 -7.11 -9.28
N PRO A 129 -12.87 -6.58 -9.02
CA PRO A 129 -14.04 -6.73 -9.89
C PRO A 129 -13.88 -6.10 -11.28
N LYS A 130 -13.08 -5.04 -11.41
CA LYS A 130 -12.84 -4.33 -12.67
C LYS A 130 -11.53 -3.56 -12.63
N LEU A 131 -10.40 -4.27 -12.70
CA LEU A 131 -9.07 -3.66 -12.69
C LEU A 131 -8.77 -3.04 -14.06
N LYS A 132 -8.83 -1.72 -14.15
CA LYS A 132 -8.49 -0.91 -15.32
C LYS A 132 -7.91 0.41 -14.88
N ARG A 133 -7.21 1.11 -15.77
CA ARG A 133 -6.68 2.45 -15.51
C ARG A 133 -7.79 3.42 -15.07
N ILE A 134 -7.43 4.47 -14.36
CA ILE A 134 -8.37 5.45 -13.82
C ILE A 134 -7.99 6.89 -14.16
N LEU A 135 -6.72 7.22 -14.22
CA LEU A 135 -6.21 8.57 -14.46
C LEU A 135 -5.46 8.68 -15.79
N ASN A 136 -4.69 7.66 -16.16
CA ASN A 136 -3.97 7.63 -17.43
C ASN A 136 -4.85 7.06 -18.55
N VAL A 137 -4.45 7.29 -19.80
CA VAL A 137 -5.14 6.78 -20.97
C VAL A 137 -5.04 5.24 -21.04
N ASP A 138 -6.09 4.59 -21.54
CA ASP A 138 -6.16 3.12 -21.55
C ASP A 138 -5.06 2.47 -22.41
N GLU A 139 -4.61 3.16 -23.47
CA GLU A 139 -3.56 2.71 -24.39
C GLU A 139 -2.13 2.86 -23.88
N MET A 140 -1.96 3.49 -22.70
CA MET A 140 -0.63 3.66 -22.11
C MET A 140 -0.03 2.31 -21.73
N ASP A 141 1.14 2.00 -22.23
CA ASP A 141 1.87 0.74 -22.01
C ASP A 141 2.92 0.81 -20.89
N ILE A 142 3.10 2.00 -20.31
CA ILE A 142 4.02 2.24 -19.19
C ILE A 142 3.28 2.49 -17.86
N PHE A 143 4.03 2.42 -16.76
CA PHE A 143 3.56 2.76 -15.41
C PHE A 143 4.34 3.96 -14.88
N PRO A 144 3.80 5.18 -15.01
CA PRO A 144 4.57 6.41 -14.97
C PRO A 144 5.19 6.75 -13.60
N MET A 145 4.77 6.10 -12.51
CA MET A 145 5.36 6.31 -11.19
C MET A 145 6.51 5.33 -10.87
N ARG A 146 6.81 4.40 -11.78
CA ARG A 146 8.02 3.60 -11.64
C ARG A 146 9.25 4.43 -11.97
N LYS A 147 10.32 4.23 -11.22
CA LYS A 147 11.56 5.02 -11.33
C LYS A 147 12.28 4.87 -12.67
N GLU A 148 11.99 3.78 -13.39
CA GLU A 148 12.48 3.55 -14.76
C GLU A 148 11.92 4.54 -15.79
N TYR A 149 10.85 5.27 -15.44
CA TYR A 149 10.24 6.30 -16.29
C TYR A 149 10.45 7.69 -15.66
N PRO A 150 11.50 8.42 -16.05
CA PRO A 150 11.75 9.77 -15.54
C PRO A 150 10.65 10.73 -15.99
N LEU A 151 10.25 11.63 -15.09
CA LEU A 151 9.20 12.64 -15.35
C LEU A 151 9.61 13.66 -16.43
N GLU A 152 10.91 13.87 -16.60
CA GLU A 152 11.45 14.81 -17.57
C GLU A 152 12.51 14.12 -18.43
N ASP A 153 12.54 14.45 -19.70
CA ASP A 153 13.67 14.08 -20.54
C ASP A 153 14.93 14.83 -20.07
N GLN A 154 15.84 14.08 -19.46
CA GLN A 154 17.09 14.65 -18.94
C GLN A 154 18.05 15.12 -20.04
N ALA A 155 17.79 14.74 -21.30
CA ALA A 155 18.54 15.17 -22.47
C ALA A 155 17.99 16.44 -23.14
N ARG A 156 16.98 17.08 -22.56
CA ARG A 156 16.42 18.33 -23.09
C ARG A 156 17.44 19.47 -23.00
N ASP A 157 17.79 19.99 -24.16
CA ASP A 157 18.67 21.18 -24.28
C ASP A 157 17.95 22.52 -24.02
N ASP A 158 16.60 22.50 -24.04
CA ASP A 158 15.75 23.70 -23.88
C ASP A 158 15.30 23.94 -22.43
N LYS A 159 15.85 23.19 -21.48
CA LYS A 159 15.52 23.34 -20.06
C LYS A 159 16.19 24.59 -19.48
N ASP A 160 15.41 25.61 -19.19
CA ASP A 160 15.85 26.80 -18.45
C ASP A 160 15.25 26.82 -17.04
N ASP A 161 15.96 26.25 -16.07
CA ASP A 161 15.56 26.20 -14.67
C ASP A 161 15.80 27.53 -13.92
N LYS A 162 16.38 28.55 -14.56
CA LYS A 162 16.65 29.86 -13.93
C LYS A 162 15.36 30.55 -13.47
N MET A 163 14.25 30.30 -14.16
CA MET A 163 12.93 30.80 -13.76
C MET A 163 12.47 30.26 -12.38
N PHE A 164 12.98 29.12 -11.93
CA PHE A 164 12.62 28.49 -10.68
C PHE A 164 13.71 28.63 -9.59
N GLY A 165 14.74 29.42 -9.85
CA GLY A 165 15.80 29.68 -8.87
C GLY A 165 16.72 28.48 -8.61
N ARG A 166 16.86 27.58 -9.56
CA ARG A 166 17.72 26.40 -9.50
C ARG A 166 18.94 26.52 -10.38
#